data_963ea5b6c5668ae2b6f3642d75eb73be
#
_entry.id   963ea5b6c5668ae2b6f3642d75eb73be
#
_cell.length_a   1.000
_cell.length_b   1.000
_cell.length_c   1.000
_cell.angle_alpha   90.00
_cell.angle_beta   90.00
_cell.angle_gamma   90.00
#
_symmetry.space_group_name_H-M   'P 1'
#
loop_
_entity.id
_entity.type
_entity.pdbx_description
1 polymer ?
#
loop_
_entity_poly.entity_id
_entity_poly.type
_entity_poly.pdbx_seq_one_letter_code
_entity_poly.pdbx_strand_id
1 'polypeptide(L)'
;MDRPQGILDKFGRPLAALSDLTKDQRLTLQGGDLGYYVAGNASGKVVTLSAALTISAVWACIVRSAQAMASLPLDLFKKTASGRQSQAGALADLLSLSPNLDQTPVEFWEGMFSWMLCSGNAYAEIDWINGRPSSLMPIPSTHVTPI
;
A
#
# COMPACT_ATOMS: atom_id res chain seq x y z
N MET A 1 -26.50 -39.32 -3.51
CA MET A 1 -25.68 -38.29 -2.82
C MET A 1 -25.90 -37.00 -3.57
N ASP A 2 -26.77 -36.19 -3.02
CA ASP A 2 -27.25 -34.94 -3.60
C ASP A 2 -26.10 -33.90 -3.53
N ARG A 3 -25.67 -33.40 -4.67
CA ARG A 3 -24.73 -32.28 -4.69
C ARG A 3 -25.49 -31.04 -4.26
N PRO A 4 -24.97 -30.24 -3.32
CA PRO A 4 -25.60 -28.99 -2.94
C PRO A 4 -25.72 -28.11 -4.21
N GLN A 5 -26.92 -27.70 -4.52
CA GLN A 5 -27.22 -26.80 -5.61
C GLN A 5 -26.47 -25.49 -5.31
N GLY A 6 -25.45 -25.17 -6.12
CA GLY A 6 -24.69 -23.95 -5.99
C GLY A 6 -25.58 -22.73 -6.18
N ILE A 7 -25.26 -21.67 -5.47
CA ILE A 7 -25.93 -20.36 -5.62
C ILE A 7 -25.75 -19.91 -7.08
N LEU A 8 -26.84 -19.58 -7.73
CA LEU A 8 -26.84 -19.08 -9.11
C LEU A 8 -26.74 -17.56 -9.12
N ASP A 9 -26.03 -17.01 -10.11
CA ASP A 9 -26.02 -15.57 -10.34
C ASP A 9 -27.37 -15.07 -10.91
N LYS A 10 -27.52 -13.76 -11.06
CA LYS A 10 -28.76 -13.15 -11.59
C LYS A 10 -29.10 -13.57 -13.03
N PHE A 11 -28.22 -14.29 -13.71
CA PHE A 11 -28.41 -14.84 -15.06
C PHE A 11 -28.60 -16.37 -15.06
N GLY A 12 -28.80 -16.98 -13.89
CA GLY A 12 -29.00 -18.43 -13.74
C GLY A 12 -27.74 -19.28 -13.93
N ARG A 13 -26.54 -18.69 -13.89
CA ARG A 13 -25.28 -19.42 -14.00
C ARG A 13 -24.81 -19.85 -12.62
N PRO A 14 -24.29 -21.08 -12.44
CA PRO A 14 -23.75 -21.51 -11.17
C PRO A 14 -22.54 -20.65 -10.80
N LEU A 15 -22.58 -20.06 -9.59
CA LEU A 15 -21.39 -19.47 -8.99
C LEU A 15 -20.45 -20.61 -8.64
N ALA A 16 -19.30 -20.67 -9.29
CA ALA A 16 -18.28 -21.65 -8.93
C ALA A 16 -17.91 -21.50 -7.46
N ALA A 17 -17.88 -22.60 -6.73
CA ALA A 17 -17.35 -22.57 -5.38
C ALA A 17 -15.88 -22.13 -5.43
N LEU A 18 -15.41 -21.45 -4.38
CA LEU A 18 -14.01 -20.99 -4.31
C LEU A 18 -13.01 -22.16 -4.49
N SER A 19 -13.44 -23.39 -4.18
CA SER A 19 -12.71 -24.64 -4.39
C SER A 19 -12.56 -25.06 -5.86
N ASP A 20 -13.47 -24.59 -6.74
CA ASP A 20 -13.49 -24.95 -8.15
C ASP A 20 -12.63 -24.01 -9.01
N LEU A 21 -12.12 -22.94 -8.39
CA LEU A 21 -11.18 -22.05 -9.03
C LEU A 21 -9.83 -22.76 -9.18
N THR A 22 -9.27 -22.75 -10.39
CA THR A 22 -7.90 -23.21 -10.61
C THR A 22 -6.92 -22.35 -9.80
N LYS A 23 -5.69 -22.88 -9.57
CA LYS A 23 -4.65 -22.14 -8.84
C LYS A 23 -4.42 -20.74 -9.39
N ASP A 24 -4.57 -20.56 -10.70
CA ASP A 24 -4.40 -19.29 -11.40
C ASP A 24 -5.62 -18.35 -11.26
N GLN A 25 -6.76 -18.90 -10.84
CA GLN A 25 -7.99 -18.13 -10.59
C GLN A 25 -8.22 -17.84 -9.10
N ARG A 26 -7.42 -18.41 -8.21
CA ARG A 26 -7.47 -18.03 -6.79
C ARG A 26 -6.88 -16.66 -6.63
N LEU A 27 -7.58 -15.82 -5.88
CA LEU A 27 -7.05 -14.57 -5.38
C LEU A 27 -5.82 -14.87 -4.52
N THR A 28 -4.68 -14.97 -5.14
CA THR A 28 -3.43 -14.80 -4.44
C THR A 28 -3.30 -13.30 -4.26
N LEU A 29 -3.52 -12.81 -3.04
CA LEU A 29 -3.14 -11.47 -2.60
C LEU A 29 -1.61 -11.29 -2.64
N GLN A 30 -0.93 -12.17 -3.36
CA GLN A 30 0.49 -12.16 -3.58
C GLN A 30 0.83 -11.10 -4.61
N GLY A 31 1.32 -9.98 -4.12
CA GLY A 31 2.04 -9.02 -4.91
C GLY A 31 1.19 -8.15 -5.84
N GLY A 32 0.33 -7.30 -5.27
CA GLY A 32 -0.08 -6.05 -5.95
C GLY A 32 -0.71 -6.17 -7.33
N ASP A 33 -1.12 -7.34 -7.76
CA ASP A 33 -1.76 -7.52 -9.06
C ASP A 33 -3.25 -7.20 -8.96
N LEU A 34 -3.56 -5.91 -9.13
CA LEU A 34 -4.93 -5.42 -9.35
C LEU A 34 -5.57 -6.05 -10.60
N GLY A 35 -4.80 -6.72 -11.43
CA GLY A 35 -5.28 -7.41 -12.63
C GLY A 35 -6.37 -8.42 -12.35
N TYR A 36 -6.40 -9.00 -11.15
CA TYR A 36 -7.44 -9.95 -10.78
C TYR A 36 -8.83 -9.31 -10.65
N TYR A 37 -8.91 -8.13 -10.09
CA TYR A 37 -10.19 -7.41 -10.00
C TYR A 37 -10.71 -6.94 -11.36
N VAL A 38 -9.83 -6.89 -12.35
CA VAL A 38 -10.12 -6.42 -13.70
C VAL A 38 -10.29 -7.57 -14.70
N ALA A 39 -9.92 -8.80 -14.34
CA ALA A 39 -10.10 -9.99 -15.19
C ALA A 39 -11.55 -10.25 -15.60
N GLY A 40 -12.51 -9.61 -14.95
CA GLY A 40 -13.93 -9.64 -15.30
C GLY A 40 -14.44 -8.43 -16.09
N ASN A 41 -13.56 -7.53 -16.54
CA ASN A 41 -14.01 -6.39 -17.34
C ASN A 41 -14.36 -6.84 -18.76
N ALA A 42 -15.31 -6.11 -19.39
CA ALA A 42 -15.82 -6.40 -20.73
C ALA A 42 -14.75 -6.35 -21.84
N SER A 43 -13.58 -5.77 -21.57
CA SER A 43 -12.48 -5.64 -22.52
C SER A 43 -11.56 -6.86 -22.58
N GLY A 44 -11.63 -7.77 -21.58
CA GLY A 44 -10.77 -8.95 -21.46
C GLY A 44 -9.28 -8.66 -21.32
N LYS A 45 -8.90 -7.39 -21.10
CA LYS A 45 -7.50 -6.99 -20.91
C LYS A 45 -7.16 -6.91 -19.44
N VAL A 46 -6.07 -7.57 -19.03
CA VAL A 46 -5.51 -7.43 -17.69
C VAL A 46 -4.86 -6.06 -17.56
N VAL A 47 -5.29 -5.27 -16.60
CA VAL A 47 -4.68 -3.97 -16.28
C VAL A 47 -3.70 -4.20 -15.14
N THR A 48 -2.40 -4.08 -15.43
CA THR A 48 -1.33 -4.10 -14.43
C THR A 48 -1.12 -2.71 -13.85
N LEU A 49 -0.50 -2.62 -12.67
CA LEU A 49 -0.15 -1.34 -12.05
C LEU A 49 0.72 -0.50 -13.00
N SER A 50 1.72 -1.11 -13.64
CA SER A 50 2.59 -0.42 -14.59
C SER A 50 1.81 0.15 -15.78
N ALA A 51 0.85 -0.60 -16.32
CA ALA A 51 -0.02 -0.10 -17.39
C ALA A 51 -0.94 1.02 -16.90
N ALA A 52 -1.47 0.94 -15.69
CA ALA A 52 -2.31 1.99 -15.12
C ALA A 52 -1.54 3.30 -14.91
N LEU A 53 -0.28 3.23 -14.48
CA LEU A 53 0.58 4.39 -14.25
C LEU A 53 1.00 5.13 -15.55
N THR A 54 0.84 4.50 -16.73
CA THR A 54 1.05 5.20 -18.01
C THR A 54 -0.08 6.18 -18.34
N ILE A 55 -1.23 6.06 -17.67
CA ILE A 55 -2.36 6.97 -17.87
C ILE A 55 -2.11 8.23 -17.04
N SER A 56 -1.95 9.36 -17.71
CA SER A 56 -1.63 10.64 -17.07
C SER A 56 -2.61 11.06 -15.98
N ALA A 57 -3.89 10.79 -16.15
CA ALA A 57 -4.92 11.08 -15.15
C ALA A 57 -4.72 10.25 -13.86
N VAL A 58 -4.40 8.95 -13.99
CA VAL A 58 -4.14 8.06 -12.85
C VAL A 58 -2.88 8.53 -12.11
N TRP A 59 -1.81 8.79 -12.85
CA TRP A 59 -0.57 9.32 -12.28
C TRP A 59 -0.80 10.64 -11.55
N ALA A 60 -1.52 11.59 -12.16
CA ALA A 60 -1.83 12.87 -11.53
C ALA A 60 -2.63 12.72 -10.23
N CYS A 61 -3.61 11.80 -10.19
CA CYS A 61 -4.38 11.53 -8.98
C CYS A 61 -3.50 10.99 -7.85
N ILE A 62 -2.61 10.04 -8.15
CA ILE A 62 -1.69 9.46 -7.15
C ILE A 62 -0.76 10.52 -6.60
N VAL A 63 -0.07 11.26 -7.48
CA VAL A 63 0.90 12.29 -7.08
C VAL A 63 0.22 13.39 -6.26
N ARG A 64 -0.92 13.90 -6.70
CA ARG A 64 -1.65 14.94 -5.97
C ARG A 64 -2.11 14.47 -4.59
N SER A 65 -2.61 13.25 -4.48
CA SER A 65 -3.01 12.68 -3.20
C SER A 65 -1.81 12.48 -2.27
N ALA A 66 -0.71 11.93 -2.78
CA ALA A 66 0.51 11.73 -2.02
C ALA A 66 1.11 13.04 -1.52
N GLN A 67 1.20 14.06 -2.38
CA GLN A 67 1.68 15.40 -2.02
C GLN A 67 0.81 16.07 -0.96
N ALA A 68 -0.50 15.97 -1.09
CA ALA A 68 -1.42 16.52 -0.10
C ALA A 68 -1.23 15.86 1.28
N MET A 69 -1.01 14.53 1.32
CA MET A 69 -0.75 13.81 2.56
C MET A 69 0.65 14.11 3.11
N ALA A 70 1.68 14.19 2.26
CA ALA A 70 3.05 14.47 2.66
C ALA A 70 3.25 15.90 3.20
N SER A 71 2.38 16.83 2.83
CA SER A 71 2.42 18.22 3.32
C SER A 71 1.85 18.37 4.73
N LEU A 72 1.19 17.34 5.27
CA LEU A 72 0.66 17.40 6.64
C LEU A 72 1.79 17.24 7.67
N PRO A 73 1.80 18.07 8.73
CA PRO A 73 2.80 17.94 9.79
C PRO A 73 2.61 16.60 10.52
N LEU A 74 3.72 15.90 10.73
CA LEU A 74 3.74 14.64 11.46
C LEU A 74 4.34 14.86 12.85
N ASP A 75 3.50 14.83 13.88
CA ASP A 75 3.91 15.01 15.27
C ASP A 75 3.82 13.71 16.07
N LEU A 76 4.82 13.49 16.91
CA LEU A 76 4.86 12.33 17.81
C LEU A 76 4.21 12.67 19.16
N PHE A 77 3.23 11.87 19.58
CA PHE A 77 2.55 12.04 20.85
C PHE A 77 2.70 10.82 21.76
N LYS A 78 3.00 11.05 23.03
CA LYS A 78 2.94 10.04 24.08
C LYS A 78 1.60 10.12 24.80
N LYS A 79 0.95 8.96 24.96
CA LYS A 79 -0.27 8.87 25.78
C LYS A 79 0.11 8.86 27.26
N THR A 80 -0.41 9.83 28.03
CA THR A 80 -0.25 9.95 29.48
C THR A 80 -1.60 9.83 30.17
N ALA A 81 -1.60 9.66 31.49
CA ALA A 81 -2.84 9.58 32.27
C ALA A 81 -3.69 10.87 32.14
N SER A 82 -3.06 12.01 31.86
CA SER A 82 -3.71 13.32 31.69
C SER A 82 -4.03 13.68 30.23
N GLY A 83 -3.76 12.79 29.27
CA GLY A 83 -4.04 13.05 27.85
C GLY A 83 -2.85 12.75 26.93
N ARG A 84 -2.79 13.44 25.78
CA ARG A 84 -1.70 13.32 24.81
C ARG A 84 -0.69 14.44 25.04
N GLN A 85 0.57 14.12 25.14
CA GLN A 85 1.67 15.07 25.28
C GLN A 85 2.63 14.92 24.10
N SER A 86 2.97 16.03 23.44
CA SER A 86 3.96 16.03 22.36
C SER A 86 5.30 15.55 22.90
N GLN A 87 5.97 14.67 22.15
CA GLN A 87 7.25 14.10 22.53
C GLN A 87 8.30 14.47 21.49
N ALA A 88 9.30 15.23 21.93
CA ALA A 88 10.52 15.46 21.17
C ALA A 88 11.51 14.28 21.36
N GLY A 89 12.35 14.04 20.37
CA GLY A 89 13.41 13.03 20.41
C GLY A 89 13.80 12.52 19.03
N ALA A 90 14.81 11.66 18.97
CA ALA A 90 15.38 11.16 17.71
C ALA A 90 14.34 10.59 16.73
N LEU A 91 13.31 9.92 17.25
CA LEU A 91 12.24 9.41 16.40
C LEU A 91 11.35 10.54 15.84
N ALA A 92 11.05 11.56 16.64
CA ALA A 92 10.28 12.71 16.18
C ALA A 92 11.07 13.47 15.09
N ASP A 93 12.37 13.65 15.31
CA ASP A 93 13.26 14.32 14.36
C ASP A 93 13.37 13.55 13.03
N LEU A 94 13.48 12.22 13.07
CA LEU A 94 13.47 11.37 11.87
C LEU A 94 12.16 11.49 11.08
N LEU A 95 11.03 11.55 11.76
CA LEU A 95 9.73 11.58 11.10
C LEU A 95 9.40 12.95 10.51
N SER A 96 9.86 14.04 11.14
CA SER A 96 9.43 15.39 10.81
C SER A 96 10.53 16.30 10.22
N LEU A 97 11.81 16.05 10.54
CA LEU A 97 12.92 16.92 10.12
C LEU A 97 13.84 16.28 9.09
N SER A 98 14.30 15.04 9.31
CA SER A 98 15.29 14.39 8.45
C SER A 98 15.16 12.87 8.51
N PRO A 99 14.34 12.25 7.67
CA PRO A 99 14.22 10.80 7.62
C PRO A 99 15.53 10.10 7.24
N ASN A 100 16.28 10.68 6.31
CA ASN A 100 17.59 10.23 5.86
C ASN A 100 18.43 11.40 5.35
N LEU A 101 19.64 11.12 4.86
CA LEU A 101 20.58 12.16 4.36
C LEU A 101 20.24 12.61 2.93
N ASP A 102 19.48 11.85 2.17
CA ASP A 102 19.28 12.03 0.74
C ASP A 102 17.94 12.69 0.40
N GLN A 103 16.97 12.66 1.33
CA GLN A 103 15.60 13.09 1.09
C GLN A 103 15.11 14.06 2.16
N THR A 104 14.35 15.04 1.74
CA THR A 104 13.55 15.85 2.66
C THR A 104 12.39 15.03 3.24
N PRO A 105 11.80 15.42 4.41
CA PRO A 105 10.64 14.73 4.96
C PRO A 105 9.48 14.64 3.98
N VAL A 106 9.22 15.71 3.23
CA VAL A 106 8.13 15.75 2.25
C VAL A 106 8.36 14.76 1.12
N GLU A 107 9.56 14.68 0.57
CA GLU A 107 9.91 13.71 -0.49
C GLU A 107 9.81 12.27 0.00
N PHE A 108 10.29 12.01 1.21
CA PHE A 108 10.18 10.69 1.82
C PHE A 108 8.72 10.27 1.97
N TRP A 109 7.89 11.12 2.57
CA TRP A 109 6.48 10.81 2.80
C TRP A 109 5.67 10.77 1.50
N GLU A 110 5.97 11.63 0.51
CA GLU A 110 5.36 11.55 -0.81
C GLU A 110 5.63 10.18 -1.47
N GLY A 111 6.86 9.69 -1.40
CA GLY A 111 7.22 8.36 -1.87
C GLY A 111 6.46 7.24 -1.14
N MET A 112 6.42 7.29 0.20
CA MET A 112 5.72 6.30 1.02
C MET A 112 4.21 6.29 0.73
N PHE A 113 3.56 7.44 0.64
CA PHE A 113 2.14 7.52 0.30
C PHE A 113 1.85 7.08 -1.13
N SER A 114 2.74 7.38 -2.07
CA SER A 114 2.62 6.89 -3.45
C SER A 114 2.65 5.36 -3.51
N TRP A 115 3.58 4.72 -2.81
CA TRP A 115 3.62 3.26 -2.70
C TRP A 115 2.38 2.69 -2.01
N MET A 116 1.92 3.33 -0.96
CA MET A 116 0.70 2.91 -0.26
C MET A 116 -0.53 2.99 -1.16
N LEU A 117 -0.68 4.04 -1.95
CA LEU A 117 -1.78 4.21 -2.91
C LEU A 117 -1.71 3.19 -4.05
N CYS A 118 -0.50 2.84 -4.50
CA CYS A 118 -0.29 1.91 -5.61
C CYS A 118 -0.38 0.44 -5.20
N SER A 119 0.18 0.08 -4.05
CA SER A 119 0.39 -1.32 -3.64
C SER A 119 -0.33 -1.68 -2.34
N GLY A 120 -1.03 -0.75 -1.72
CA GLY A 120 -1.69 -0.94 -0.42
C GLY A 120 -0.76 -0.89 0.79
N ASN A 121 0.56 -1.02 0.58
CA ASN A 121 1.57 -1.00 1.62
C ASN A 121 2.78 -0.18 1.19
N ALA A 122 3.45 0.41 2.17
CA ALA A 122 4.74 1.07 2.01
C ALA A 122 5.69 0.59 3.09
N TYR A 123 6.97 0.45 2.75
CA TYR A 123 7.99 -0.12 3.63
C TYR A 123 9.19 0.81 3.70
N ALA A 124 9.76 0.90 4.90
CA ALA A 124 11.04 1.56 5.11
C ALA A 124 11.90 0.71 6.03
N GLU A 125 13.17 0.60 5.72
CA GLU A 125 14.19 0.05 6.59
C GLU A 125 14.59 1.08 7.65
N ILE A 126 14.79 0.64 8.87
CA ILE A 126 15.19 1.49 9.98
C ILE A 126 16.62 1.14 10.36
N ASP A 127 17.54 2.06 10.13
CA ASP A 127 18.91 1.94 10.60
C ASP A 127 19.00 2.33 12.08
N TRP A 128 19.73 1.52 12.84
CA TRP A 128 19.92 1.72 14.27
C TRP A 128 21.36 2.01 14.62
N ILE A 129 21.61 3.12 15.32
CA ILE A 129 22.93 3.45 15.86
C ILE A 129 22.81 3.58 17.38
N ASN A 130 23.59 2.79 18.12
CA ASN A 130 23.58 2.79 19.59
C ASN A 130 22.20 2.62 20.21
N GLY A 131 21.34 1.76 19.62
CA GLY A 131 20.00 1.50 20.12
C GLY A 131 18.98 2.64 19.86
N ARG A 132 19.32 3.59 19.02
CA ARG A 132 18.42 4.67 18.58
C ARG A 132 18.22 4.60 17.08
N PRO A 133 17.00 4.85 16.57
CA PRO A 133 16.79 4.94 15.15
C PRO A 133 17.56 6.14 14.58
N SER A 134 18.29 5.93 13.51
CA SER A 134 19.18 6.92 12.91
C SER A 134 18.78 7.34 11.51
N SER A 135 18.17 6.43 10.73
CA SER A 135 17.78 6.69 9.35
C SER A 135 16.58 5.84 8.96
N LEU A 136 15.77 6.35 8.04
CA LEU A 136 14.65 5.65 7.41
C LEU A 136 14.91 5.60 5.91
N MET A 137 15.16 4.39 5.37
CA MET A 137 15.38 4.19 3.95
C MET A 137 14.14 3.57 3.30
N PRO A 138 13.49 4.23 2.33
CA PRO A 138 12.30 3.70 1.69
C PRO A 138 12.65 2.48 0.83
N ILE A 139 11.84 1.41 0.96
CA ILE A 139 11.98 0.20 0.15
C ILE A 139 10.80 0.11 -0.80
N PRO A 140 11.02 -0.08 -2.12
CA PRO A 140 9.93 -0.27 -3.05
C PRO A 140 9.06 -1.45 -2.65
N SER A 141 7.73 -1.25 -2.59
CA SER A 141 6.78 -2.27 -2.14
C SER A 141 6.82 -3.55 -2.97
N THR A 142 7.28 -3.45 -4.22
CA THR A 142 7.46 -4.61 -5.12
C THR A 142 8.60 -5.55 -4.71
N HIS A 143 9.50 -5.09 -3.86
CA HIS A 143 10.65 -5.88 -3.38
C HIS A 143 10.40 -6.56 -2.03
N VAL A 144 9.24 -6.32 -1.42
CA VAL A 144 8.89 -6.86 -0.11
C VAL A 144 7.73 -7.82 -0.24
N THR A 145 7.93 -9.05 0.24
CA THR A 145 6.85 -10.04 0.37
C THR A 145 6.58 -10.25 1.85
N PRO A 146 5.43 -9.81 2.37
CA PRO A 146 5.06 -10.09 3.74
C PRO A 146 4.82 -11.61 3.91
N ILE A 147 5.35 -12.17 4.98
CA ILE A 147 5.27 -13.59 5.33
C ILE A 147 4.06 -13.83 6.23
#